data_2a4cbc577006bc5485ce1f966789d3c3
#
_entry.id   2a4cbc577006bc5485ce1f966789d3c3
#
_cell.length_a   1.000
_cell.length_b   1.000
_cell.length_c   1.000
_cell.angle_alpha   90.00
_cell.angle_beta   90.00
_cell.angle_gamma   90.00
#
_symmetry.space_group_name_H-M   'P 1'
#
loop_
_entity.id
_entity.type
_entity.pdbx_description
1 polymer ?
#
loop_
_entity_poly.entity_id
_entity_poly.type
_entity_poly.pdbx_seq_one_letter_code
_entity_poly.pdbx_strand_id
1 'polypeptide(L)'
;MRKELESVYKRAVDVWGVESQMNMMTEEIGELLQAISKYRRSYNKSDQVQQEAYEHLCEETADVENMINQFRYILDDKTIDMYKEQKLERTLQKIIKSENEKIEKNSNTTRES
;
A
#
# COMPACT_ATOMS: atom_id res chain seq x y z
N MET A 1 10.59 -13.02 -9.03
CA MET A 1 9.70 -12.78 -10.19
C MET A 1 10.49 -12.96 -11.48
N ARG A 2 9.88 -13.52 -12.49
CA ARG A 2 10.56 -13.75 -13.78
C ARG A 2 10.94 -12.41 -14.43
N LYS A 3 12.09 -12.37 -15.11
CA LYS A 3 12.60 -11.17 -15.78
C LYS A 3 11.62 -10.61 -16.83
N GLU A 4 10.90 -11.48 -17.52
CA GLU A 4 9.89 -11.08 -18.49
C GLU A 4 8.79 -10.23 -17.85
N LEU A 5 8.35 -10.62 -16.66
CA LEU A 5 7.32 -9.88 -15.92
C LEU A 5 7.84 -8.54 -15.42
N GLU A 6 9.10 -8.50 -14.99
CA GLU A 6 9.72 -7.23 -14.57
C GLU A 6 9.81 -6.22 -15.73
N SER A 7 10.04 -6.71 -16.95
CA SER A 7 10.10 -5.85 -18.13
C SER A 7 8.77 -5.20 -18.50
N VAL A 8 7.65 -5.73 -18.00
CA VAL A 8 6.31 -5.24 -18.30
C VAL A 8 6.15 -3.78 -17.85
N TYR A 9 6.69 -3.42 -16.70
CA TYR A 9 6.55 -2.06 -16.15
C TYR A 9 7.10 -1.00 -17.10
N LYS A 10 8.32 -1.17 -17.57
CA LYS A 10 8.94 -0.23 -18.52
C LYS A 10 8.23 -0.25 -19.87
N ARG A 11 7.91 -1.44 -20.35
CA ARG A 11 7.25 -1.62 -21.67
C ARG A 11 5.86 -1.00 -21.69
N ALA A 12 5.12 -1.08 -20.60
CA ALA A 12 3.80 -0.47 -20.48
C ALA A 12 3.89 1.06 -20.64
N VAL A 13 4.87 1.68 -19.97
CA VAL A 13 5.11 3.12 -20.10
C VAL A 13 5.53 3.47 -21.53
N ASP A 14 6.43 2.70 -22.13
CA ASP A 14 6.94 2.95 -23.48
C ASP A 14 5.84 2.81 -24.55
N VAL A 15 4.97 1.82 -24.39
CA VAL A 15 3.91 1.50 -25.39
C VAL A 15 2.70 2.42 -25.24
N TRP A 16 2.24 2.66 -24.02
CA TRP A 16 0.99 3.39 -23.77
C TRP A 16 1.17 4.85 -23.40
N GLY A 17 2.37 5.24 -22.99
CA GLY A 17 2.71 6.63 -22.70
C GLY A 17 2.41 7.05 -21.26
N VAL A 18 3.09 8.12 -20.86
CA VAL A 18 3.04 8.66 -19.50
C VAL A 18 1.63 9.08 -19.09
N GLU A 19 0.94 9.83 -19.95
CA GLU A 19 -0.40 10.34 -19.65
C GLU A 19 -1.41 9.22 -19.41
N SER A 20 -1.38 8.19 -20.27
CA SER A 20 -2.22 7.02 -20.13
C SER A 20 -1.97 6.30 -18.81
N GLN A 21 -0.71 6.17 -18.43
CA GLN A 21 -0.35 5.48 -17.18
C GLN A 21 -0.70 6.30 -15.94
N MET A 22 -0.66 7.62 -16.01
CA MET A 22 -1.12 8.48 -14.91
C MET A 22 -2.63 8.35 -14.71
N ASN A 23 -3.40 8.31 -15.81
CA ASN A 23 -4.84 8.08 -15.74
C ASN A 23 -5.17 6.71 -15.15
N MET A 24 -4.44 5.68 -15.56
CA MET A 24 -4.60 4.32 -15.05
C MET A 24 -4.32 4.27 -13.54
N MET A 25 -3.24 4.91 -13.08
CA MET A 25 -2.91 4.98 -11.65
C MET A 25 -4.05 5.61 -10.85
N THR A 26 -4.62 6.70 -11.34
CA THR A 26 -5.75 7.37 -10.68
C THR A 26 -6.94 6.42 -10.56
N GLU A 27 -7.27 5.69 -11.61
CA GLU A 27 -8.36 4.70 -11.59
C GLU A 27 -8.09 3.58 -10.59
N GLU A 28 -6.88 3.02 -10.60
CA GLU A 28 -6.53 1.91 -9.70
C GLU A 28 -6.53 2.34 -8.22
N ILE A 29 -6.07 3.54 -7.92
CA ILE A 29 -6.16 4.09 -6.56
C ILE A 29 -7.62 4.20 -6.13
N GLY A 30 -8.49 4.68 -7.01
CA GLY A 30 -9.92 4.78 -6.74
C GLY A 30 -10.56 3.42 -6.45
N GLU A 31 -10.22 2.42 -7.24
CA GLU A 31 -10.70 1.05 -7.05
C GLU A 31 -10.20 0.44 -5.74
N LEU A 32 -8.94 0.72 -5.36
CA LEU A 32 -8.40 0.27 -4.07
C LEU A 32 -9.16 0.91 -2.91
N LEU A 33 -9.45 2.20 -2.97
CA LEU A 33 -10.23 2.89 -1.94
C LEU A 33 -11.62 2.26 -1.77
N GLN A 34 -12.28 1.92 -2.88
CA GLN A 34 -13.58 1.24 -2.83
C GLN A 34 -13.46 -0.16 -2.22
N ALA A 35 -12.42 -0.90 -2.58
CA ALA A 35 -12.18 -2.24 -2.05
C ALA A 35 -11.93 -2.22 -0.53
N ILE A 36 -11.19 -1.24 -0.03
CA ILE A 36 -10.95 -1.03 1.40
C ILE A 36 -12.28 -0.79 2.12
N SER A 37 -13.11 0.12 1.61
CA SER A 37 -14.41 0.43 2.18
C SER A 37 -15.32 -0.79 2.22
N LYS A 38 -15.36 -1.54 1.13
CA LYS A 38 -16.19 -2.74 1.01
C LYS A 38 -15.75 -3.82 2.01
N TYR A 39 -14.45 -4.04 2.12
CA TYR A 39 -13.91 -5.00 3.08
C TYR A 39 -14.26 -4.60 4.52
N ARG A 40 -14.10 -3.32 4.87
CA ARG A 40 -14.43 -2.81 6.21
C ARG A 40 -15.91 -2.97 6.54
N ARG A 41 -16.81 -2.84 5.55
CA ARG A 41 -18.24 -3.03 5.75
C ARG A 41 -18.68 -4.49 5.81
N SER A 42 -17.78 -5.42 5.48
CA SER A 42 -18.11 -6.84 5.42
C SER A 42 -18.03 -7.55 6.77
N TYR A 43 -17.59 -6.87 7.83
CA TYR A 43 -17.30 -7.50 9.13
C TYR A 43 -18.48 -8.24 9.75
N ASN A 44 -19.72 -7.80 9.47
CA ASN A 44 -20.95 -8.41 9.98
C ASN A 44 -21.70 -9.22 8.92
N LYS A 45 -21.04 -9.51 7.81
CA LYS A 45 -21.64 -10.30 6.71
C LYS A 45 -21.23 -11.77 6.86
N SER A 46 -21.74 -12.61 5.95
CA SER A 46 -21.38 -14.02 5.92
C SER A 46 -19.87 -14.22 5.65
N ASP A 47 -19.36 -15.38 6.02
CA ASP A 47 -17.96 -15.73 5.78
C ASP A 47 -17.62 -15.66 4.29
N GLN A 48 -18.54 -16.09 3.42
CA GLN A 48 -18.35 -16.03 1.98
C GLN A 48 -18.20 -14.58 1.48
N VAL A 49 -19.06 -13.68 1.94
CA VAL A 49 -19.01 -12.26 1.55
C VAL A 49 -17.71 -11.62 2.05
N GLN A 50 -17.29 -11.93 3.29
CA GLN A 50 -16.04 -11.44 3.85
C GLN A 50 -14.84 -11.94 3.04
N GLN A 51 -14.84 -13.21 2.66
CA GLN A 51 -13.75 -13.79 1.88
C GLN A 51 -13.65 -13.17 0.49
N GLU A 52 -14.77 -12.96 -0.18
CA GLU A 52 -14.81 -12.30 -1.49
C GLU A 52 -14.28 -10.86 -1.42
N ALA A 53 -14.68 -10.13 -0.38
CA ALA A 53 -14.21 -8.77 -0.16
C ALA A 53 -12.72 -8.72 0.14
N TYR A 54 -12.20 -9.70 0.88
CA TYR A 54 -10.79 -9.84 1.18
C TYR A 54 -9.97 -10.11 -0.10
N GLU A 55 -10.41 -11.08 -0.90
CA GLU A 55 -9.75 -11.42 -2.17
C GLU A 55 -9.72 -10.24 -3.13
N HIS A 56 -10.85 -9.52 -3.22
CA HIS A 56 -10.93 -8.33 -4.05
C HIS A 56 -9.96 -7.23 -3.57
N LEU A 57 -9.84 -7.04 -2.26
CA LEU A 57 -8.88 -6.12 -1.68
C LEU A 57 -7.44 -6.50 -2.05
N CYS A 58 -7.12 -7.80 -2.01
CA CYS A 58 -5.79 -8.29 -2.41
C CYS A 58 -5.52 -8.00 -3.89
N GLU A 59 -6.50 -8.23 -4.78
CA GLU A 59 -6.36 -7.95 -6.20
C GLU A 59 -6.11 -6.47 -6.46
N GLU A 60 -6.88 -5.59 -5.84
CA GLU A 60 -6.72 -4.14 -6.01
C GLU A 60 -5.42 -3.63 -5.41
N THR A 61 -4.95 -4.24 -4.32
CA THR A 61 -3.64 -3.93 -3.75
C THR A 61 -2.53 -4.29 -4.75
N ALA A 62 -2.63 -5.46 -5.38
CA ALA A 62 -1.68 -5.89 -6.40
C ALA A 62 -1.66 -4.94 -7.60
N ASP A 63 -2.83 -4.49 -8.05
CA ASP A 63 -2.95 -3.55 -9.18
C ASP A 63 -2.25 -2.23 -8.87
N VAL A 64 -2.44 -1.69 -7.66
CA VAL A 64 -1.79 -0.44 -7.25
C VAL A 64 -0.28 -0.63 -7.10
N GLU A 65 0.18 -1.74 -6.55
CA GLU A 65 1.61 -2.02 -6.46
C GLU A 65 2.27 -2.08 -7.84
N ASN A 66 1.59 -2.73 -8.81
CA ASN A 66 2.08 -2.78 -10.18
C ASN A 66 2.16 -1.38 -10.81
N MET A 67 1.14 -0.55 -10.58
CA MET A 67 1.14 0.84 -11.06
C MET A 67 2.26 1.67 -10.43
N ILE A 68 2.53 1.49 -9.15
CA ILE A 68 3.63 2.17 -8.46
C ILE A 68 4.96 1.78 -9.09
N ASN A 69 5.16 0.50 -9.38
CA ASN A 69 6.38 0.02 -10.04
C ASN A 69 6.54 0.62 -11.46
N GLN A 70 5.43 0.79 -12.18
CA GLN A 70 5.47 1.46 -13.49
C GLN A 70 5.86 2.94 -13.34
N PHE A 71 5.36 3.61 -12.30
CA PHE A 71 5.67 5.02 -12.03
C PHE A 71 7.16 5.24 -11.77
N ARG A 72 7.89 4.24 -11.30
CA ARG A 72 9.34 4.34 -11.11
C ARG A 72 10.10 4.49 -12.44
N TYR A 73 9.45 4.18 -13.56
CA TYR A 73 10.00 4.43 -14.89
C TYR A 73 9.56 5.79 -15.48
N ILE A 74 8.60 6.45 -14.85
CA ILE A 74 8.14 7.78 -15.24
C ILE A 74 8.85 8.86 -14.42
N LEU A 75 8.97 8.61 -13.11
CA LEU A 75 9.57 9.51 -12.14
C LEU A 75 11.03 9.12 -11.88
N ASP A 76 11.77 9.98 -11.20
CA ASP A 76 13.13 9.67 -10.78
C ASP A 76 13.12 8.64 -9.63
N ASP A 77 13.53 7.42 -9.95
CA ASP A 77 13.56 6.30 -9.01
C ASP A 77 14.39 6.60 -7.76
N LYS A 78 15.53 7.26 -7.94
CA LYS A 78 16.42 7.62 -6.81
C LYS A 78 15.77 8.66 -5.89
N THR A 79 15.04 9.61 -6.44
CA THR A 79 14.32 10.62 -5.66
C THR A 79 13.22 9.96 -4.85
N ILE A 80 12.49 9.01 -5.44
CA ILE A 80 11.47 8.25 -4.72
C ILE A 80 12.09 7.49 -3.55
N ASP A 81 13.21 6.79 -3.77
CA ASP A 81 13.89 6.03 -2.74
C ASP A 81 14.37 6.92 -1.60
N MET A 82 14.88 8.12 -1.92
CA MET A 82 15.32 9.08 -0.91
C MET A 82 14.16 9.50 0.01
N TYR A 83 13.03 9.87 -0.55
CA TYR A 83 11.86 10.24 0.26
C TYR A 83 11.28 9.07 1.01
N LYS A 84 11.27 7.89 0.42
CA LYS A 84 10.80 6.67 1.06
C LYS A 84 11.59 6.38 2.33
N GLU A 85 12.92 6.46 2.25
CA GLU A 85 13.80 6.24 3.39
C GLU A 85 13.59 7.29 4.49
N GLN A 86 13.54 8.58 4.12
CA GLN A 86 13.30 9.66 5.08
C GLN A 86 11.98 9.47 5.83
N LYS A 87 10.93 9.08 5.13
CA LYS A 87 9.61 8.87 5.73
C LYS A 87 9.56 7.65 6.62
N LEU A 88 10.24 6.57 6.24
CA LEU A 88 10.35 5.37 7.06
C LEU A 88 11.13 5.65 8.34
N GLU A 89 12.19 6.46 8.27
CA GLU A 89 12.95 6.87 9.45
C GLU A 89 12.06 7.62 10.44
N ARG A 90 11.26 8.57 9.97
CA ARG A 90 10.31 9.30 10.81
C ARG A 90 9.25 8.38 11.40
N THR A 91 8.77 7.42 10.61
CA THR A 91 7.79 6.43 11.07
C THR A 91 8.39 5.55 12.16
N LEU A 92 9.64 5.13 11.99
CA LEU A 92 10.36 4.34 13.00
C LEU A 92 10.40 5.07 14.34
N GLN A 93 10.72 6.36 14.33
CA GLN A 93 10.76 7.16 15.57
C GLN A 93 9.39 7.24 16.24
N LYS A 94 8.34 7.39 15.46
CA LYS A 94 6.95 7.38 15.99
C LYS A 94 6.58 6.04 16.57
N ILE A 95 6.98 4.95 15.93
CA ILE A 95 6.73 3.58 16.42
C ILE A 95 7.43 3.36 17.75
N ILE A 96 8.71 3.73 17.84
CA ILE A 96 9.50 3.59 19.09
C ILE A 96 8.84 4.36 20.23
N LYS A 97 8.42 5.60 19.96
CA LYS A 97 7.72 6.42 20.95
C LYS A 97 6.43 5.74 21.43
N SER A 98 5.62 5.24 20.50
CA SER A 98 4.36 4.54 20.81
C SER A 98 4.60 3.26 21.59
N GLU A 99 5.62 2.49 21.24
CA GLU A 99 6.01 1.28 21.97
C GLU A 99 6.41 1.60 23.39
N ASN A 100 7.21 2.65 23.61
CA ASN A 100 7.64 3.08 24.94
C ASN A 100 6.46 3.56 25.79
N GLU A 101 5.54 4.32 25.20
CA GLU A 101 4.32 4.76 25.88
C GLU A 101 3.46 3.58 26.30
N LYS A 102 3.37 2.55 25.47
CA LYS A 102 2.64 1.32 25.78
C LYS A 102 3.27 0.57 26.95
N ILE A 103 4.60 0.48 26.98
CA ILE A 103 5.35 -0.17 28.07
C ILE A 103 5.13 0.58 29.38
N GLU A 104 5.23 1.92 29.39
CA GLU A 104 4.99 2.75 30.57
C GLU A 104 3.57 2.59 31.10
N LYS A 105 2.58 2.61 30.21
CA LYS A 105 1.17 2.43 30.56
C LYS A 105 0.93 1.07 31.19
N ASN A 106 1.48 0.00 30.63
CA ASN A 106 1.34 -1.35 31.18
C ASN A 106 2.03 -1.48 32.53
N SER A 107 3.22 -0.89 32.69
CA SER A 107 3.97 -0.87 33.95
C SER A 107 3.18 -0.15 35.03
N ASN A 108 2.61 1.02 34.75
CA ASN A 108 1.79 1.78 35.69
C ASN A 108 0.53 1.01 36.08
N THR A 109 -0.15 0.37 35.13
CA THR A 109 -1.33 -0.44 35.40
C THR A 109 -0.99 -1.61 36.33
N THR A 110 0.14 -2.27 36.13
CA THR A 110 0.61 -3.36 36.97
C THR A 110 0.94 -2.88 38.38
N ARG A 111 1.49 -1.67 38.53
CA ARG A 111 1.81 -1.09 39.86
C ARG A 111 0.56 -0.70 40.66
N GLU A 112 -0.49 -0.27 39.99
CA GLU A 112 -1.76 0.12 40.59
C GLU A 112 -2.61 -1.07 41.05
N SER A 113 -2.37 -2.23 40.48
CA SER A 113 -3.10 -3.44 40.79
C SER A 113 -2.42 -4.25 41.89
#